data_eb59d560e1e1e08931651d8632d42ce4
#
_entry.id   eb59d560e1e1e08931651d8632d42ce4
#
_cell.length_a   1.000
_cell.length_b   1.000
_cell.length_c   1.000
_cell.angle_alpha   90.00
_cell.angle_beta   90.00
_cell.angle_gamma   90.00
#
_symmetry.space_group_name_H-M   'P 1'
#
loop_
_entity.id
_entity.type
_entity.pdbx_description
1 polymer ?
#
loop_
_entity_poly.entity_id
_entity_poly.type
_entity_poly.pdbx_seq_one_letter_code
_entity_poly.pdbx_strand_id
1 'polypeptide(L)'
;MSISAANPGRRQFATPFNQAVYGANIPGTPQDSNKFWFFGSDYTLNPGLTLRYYYAQLDDFYQQHMIGALTRRKIGDGVLTGDFRHYDSSSHGKNGSFDGQMEGYLASGYYSNGVTLGEVDNQLTSALFSYKYGPHTYGLGYQHMEGDSDFVWPNQGDGSIAPITSDIQVNKFARAGERTWQVRYGYDFAAMGVPGLNFNWIYLKGSNALSVEGAKREQVQIVSATYVVQGGSALKGLSFRFDQGTLKTQFPGARDMTETRLTIEYSVPLL
;
A
#
# COMPACT_ATOMS: atom_id res chain seq x y z
N MET A 1 -8.16 -10.15 19.49
CA MET A 1 -8.27 -9.24 18.34
C MET A 1 -8.19 -10.10 17.11
N SER A 2 -9.18 -10.06 16.23
CA SER A 2 -9.18 -10.88 15.02
C SER A 2 -8.57 -10.11 13.86
N ILE A 3 -7.82 -10.79 13.02
CA ILE A 3 -7.11 -10.25 11.87
C ILE A 3 -7.64 -10.94 10.62
N SER A 4 -8.02 -10.18 9.60
CA SER A 4 -8.43 -10.73 8.31
C SER A 4 -7.35 -10.56 7.26
N ALA A 5 -7.27 -11.53 6.35
CA ALA A 5 -6.27 -11.54 5.28
C ALA A 5 -6.73 -10.80 4.02
N ALA A 6 -7.90 -10.21 4.02
CA ALA A 6 -8.44 -9.65 2.80
C ALA A 6 -7.98 -8.22 2.55
N ASN A 7 -7.64 -7.94 1.33
CA ASN A 7 -7.61 -6.60 0.81
C ASN A 7 -8.53 -6.54 -0.43
N PRO A 8 -9.46 -5.70 -0.47
CA PRO A 8 -9.88 -4.62 0.39
C PRO A 8 -10.84 -5.08 1.49
N GLY A 9 -10.36 -5.91 2.36
CA GLY A 9 -11.03 -6.25 3.58
C GLY A 9 -12.17 -7.28 3.50
N ARG A 10 -12.34 -7.98 4.58
CA ARG A 10 -13.32 -9.02 4.85
C ARG A 10 -14.76 -8.67 4.44
N ARG A 11 -15.19 -7.41 4.61
CA ARG A 11 -16.55 -6.97 4.30
C ARG A 11 -16.96 -7.19 2.84
N GLN A 12 -15.98 -7.26 1.94
CA GLN A 12 -16.26 -7.44 0.52
C GLN A 12 -16.66 -8.86 0.16
N PHE A 13 -16.28 -9.86 0.95
CA PHE A 13 -16.64 -11.24 0.68
C PHE A 13 -18.09 -11.58 1.03
N ALA A 14 -18.75 -10.75 1.83
CA ALA A 14 -20.11 -11.00 2.31
C ALA A 14 -21.21 -10.41 1.42
N THR A 15 -20.89 -9.79 0.29
CA THR A 15 -21.88 -9.06 -0.52
C THR A 15 -22.01 -9.64 -1.94
N PRO A 16 -23.21 -9.63 -2.54
CA PRO A 16 -23.42 -9.99 -3.95
C PRO A 16 -22.53 -9.22 -4.92
N PHE A 17 -22.12 -8.03 -4.53
CA PHE A 17 -21.20 -7.17 -5.24
C PHE A 17 -19.84 -7.82 -5.47
N ASN A 18 -19.28 -8.49 -4.47
CA ASN A 18 -17.98 -9.13 -4.62
C ASN A 18 -18.01 -10.32 -5.59
N GLN A 19 -19.11 -11.06 -5.64
CA GLN A 19 -19.30 -12.10 -6.64
C GLN A 19 -19.24 -11.53 -8.05
N ALA A 20 -19.89 -10.38 -8.28
CA ALA A 20 -19.88 -9.72 -9.59
C ALA A 20 -18.50 -9.17 -9.94
N VAL A 21 -17.73 -8.69 -8.96
CA VAL A 21 -16.41 -8.08 -9.16
C VAL A 21 -15.32 -9.10 -9.37
N TYR A 22 -15.31 -10.17 -8.59
CA TYR A 22 -14.24 -11.18 -8.60
C TYR A 22 -14.58 -12.44 -9.39
N GLY A 23 -15.80 -12.58 -9.90
CA GLY A 23 -16.23 -13.73 -10.68
C GLY A 23 -16.38 -15.02 -9.89
N ALA A 24 -16.00 -15.04 -8.63
CA ALA A 24 -16.05 -16.20 -7.78
C ALA A 24 -17.39 -16.29 -7.04
N ASN A 25 -17.94 -17.47 -6.95
CA ASN A 25 -19.03 -17.77 -6.05
C ASN A 25 -18.40 -17.99 -4.67
N ILE A 26 -18.45 -16.97 -3.80
CA ILE A 26 -17.78 -17.00 -2.49
C ILE A 26 -18.68 -17.73 -1.52
N PRO A 27 -18.33 -18.97 -1.12
CA PRO A 27 -19.10 -19.74 -0.18
C PRO A 27 -18.79 -19.34 1.26
N GLY A 28 -19.66 -19.75 2.16
CA GLY A 28 -19.45 -19.66 3.59
C GLY A 28 -19.50 -18.23 4.17
N THR A 29 -19.23 -18.15 5.45
CA THR A 29 -19.07 -16.89 6.18
C THR A 29 -17.60 -16.53 6.23
N PRO A 30 -17.20 -15.29 5.92
CA PRO A 30 -15.81 -14.87 6.01
C PRO A 30 -15.22 -15.17 7.39
N GLN A 31 -14.07 -15.81 7.41
CA GLN A 31 -13.37 -16.22 8.62
C GLN A 31 -12.29 -15.22 9.02
N ASP A 32 -11.86 -15.31 10.26
CA ASP A 32 -10.78 -14.51 10.85
C ASP A 32 -9.70 -15.43 11.42
N SER A 33 -8.50 -14.88 11.59
CA SER A 33 -7.47 -15.47 12.45
C SER A 33 -7.10 -14.51 13.58
N ASN A 34 -6.71 -15.05 14.71
CA ASN A 34 -6.16 -14.30 15.84
C ASN A 34 -4.66 -14.54 16.04
N LYS A 35 -4.03 -15.27 15.12
CA LYS A 35 -2.61 -15.61 15.16
C LYS A 35 -1.90 -15.03 13.95
N PHE A 36 -1.06 -14.05 14.22
CA PHE A 36 -0.19 -13.42 13.25
C PHE A 36 1.25 -13.49 13.74
N TRP A 37 2.13 -14.03 12.91
CA TRP A 37 3.56 -14.14 13.15
C TRP A 37 4.31 -13.29 12.16
N PHE A 38 5.29 -12.58 12.61
CA PHE A 38 6.22 -11.90 11.73
C PHE A 38 7.61 -11.85 12.35
N PHE A 39 8.61 -11.91 11.51
CA PHE A 39 10.00 -11.64 11.87
C PHE A 39 10.73 -11.08 10.67
N GLY A 40 11.84 -10.40 10.92
CA GLY A 40 12.66 -9.88 9.83
C GLY A 40 13.85 -9.11 10.34
N SER A 41 14.66 -8.65 9.41
CA SER A 41 15.88 -7.90 9.69
C SER A 41 16.22 -6.94 8.55
N ASP A 42 16.75 -5.80 8.93
CA ASP A 42 17.45 -4.87 8.06
C ASP A 42 18.95 -5.04 8.28
N TYR A 43 19.68 -5.38 7.23
CA TYR A 43 21.13 -5.52 7.27
C TYR A 43 21.79 -4.40 6.46
N THR A 44 22.47 -3.48 7.17
CA THR A 44 23.20 -2.37 6.55
C THR A 44 24.57 -2.87 6.08
N LEU A 45 24.68 -3.10 4.78
CA LEU A 45 25.92 -3.56 4.14
C LEU A 45 26.97 -2.46 4.12
N ASN A 46 26.55 -1.21 3.90
CA ASN A 46 27.38 0.00 3.96
C ASN A 46 26.45 1.23 4.13
N PRO A 47 26.97 2.44 4.38
CA PRO A 47 26.15 3.65 4.60
C PRO A 47 25.18 4.01 3.47
N GLY A 48 25.35 3.41 2.30
CA GLY A 48 24.51 3.66 1.13
C GLY A 48 23.64 2.49 0.70
N LEU A 49 23.66 1.35 1.41
CA LEU A 49 22.89 0.16 1.02
C LEU A 49 22.45 -0.63 2.26
N THR A 50 21.17 -0.80 2.42
CA THR A 50 20.55 -1.68 3.42
C THR A 50 19.74 -2.76 2.70
N LEU A 51 20.00 -4.01 3.00
CA LEU A 51 19.23 -5.16 2.56
C LEU A 51 18.17 -5.48 3.62
N ARG A 52 17.02 -5.97 3.17
CA ARG A 52 15.86 -6.23 4.04
C ARG A 52 15.30 -7.61 3.74
N TYR A 53 14.95 -8.33 4.79
CA TYR A 53 14.16 -9.55 4.69
C TYR A 53 13.12 -9.57 5.79
N TYR A 54 11.88 -9.86 5.42
CA TYR A 54 10.78 -10.04 6.36
C TYR A 54 9.94 -11.25 5.97
N TYR A 55 9.47 -11.94 6.97
CA TYR A 55 8.49 -13.00 6.86
C TYR A 55 7.27 -12.63 7.68
N ALA A 56 6.08 -12.88 7.13
CA ALA A 56 4.81 -12.71 7.81
C ALA A 56 3.91 -13.91 7.53
N GLN A 57 3.13 -14.33 8.52
CA GLN A 57 2.16 -15.41 8.41
C GLN A 57 0.90 -15.04 9.18
N LEU A 58 -0.23 -15.09 8.51
CA LEU A 58 -1.55 -15.10 9.13
C LEU A 58 -2.06 -16.54 9.10
N ASP A 59 -2.25 -17.12 10.30
CA ASP A 59 -2.66 -18.53 10.44
C ASP A 59 -3.97 -18.80 9.71
N ASP A 60 -4.03 -19.92 9.00
CA ASP A 60 -5.12 -20.34 8.12
C ASP A 60 -5.37 -19.47 6.88
N PHE A 61 -4.56 -18.45 6.60
CA PHE A 61 -4.74 -17.60 5.43
C PHE A 61 -3.51 -17.54 4.52
N TYR A 62 -2.39 -16.98 4.96
CA TYR A 62 -1.24 -16.79 4.09
C TYR A 62 0.09 -16.82 4.83
N GLN A 63 1.12 -17.09 4.08
CA GLN A 63 2.51 -16.75 4.39
C GLN A 63 3.07 -15.82 3.32
N GLN A 64 3.96 -14.93 3.72
CA GLN A 64 4.52 -13.91 2.85
C GLN A 64 5.99 -13.68 3.16
N HIS A 65 6.81 -13.71 2.13
CA HIS A 65 8.22 -13.35 2.18
C HIS A 65 8.41 -11.97 1.53
N MET A 66 9.21 -11.12 2.13
CA MET A 66 9.63 -9.86 1.54
C MET A 66 11.15 -9.76 1.53
N ILE A 67 11.70 -9.52 0.36
CA ILE A 67 13.08 -9.08 0.19
C ILE A 67 13.09 -7.64 -0.31
N GLY A 68 14.05 -6.85 0.13
CA GLY A 68 14.15 -5.46 -0.29
C GLY A 68 15.56 -4.90 -0.22
N ALA A 69 15.73 -3.74 -0.83
CA ALA A 69 16.96 -2.98 -0.78
C ALA A 69 16.64 -1.48 -0.70
N LEU A 70 17.21 -0.82 0.29
CA LEU A 70 17.23 0.63 0.38
C LEU A 70 18.60 1.14 -0.04
N THR A 71 18.65 2.09 -0.96
CA THR A 71 19.89 2.73 -1.36
C THR A 71 19.83 4.24 -1.16
N ARG A 72 20.97 4.82 -0.80
CA ARG A 72 21.15 6.27 -0.65
C ARG A 72 22.53 6.66 -1.15
N ARG A 73 22.58 7.51 -2.18
CA ARG A 73 23.84 7.95 -2.78
C ARG A 73 23.81 9.45 -3.08
N LYS A 74 24.92 10.12 -2.82
CA LYS A 74 25.13 11.48 -3.31
C LYS A 74 25.47 11.42 -4.80
N ILE A 75 24.71 12.18 -5.62
CA ILE A 75 24.93 12.30 -7.07
C ILE A 75 24.93 13.79 -7.40
N GLY A 76 26.09 14.32 -7.78
CA GLY A 76 26.28 15.76 -7.91
C GLY A 76 26.01 16.47 -6.60
N ASP A 77 25.19 17.54 -6.63
CA ASP A 77 24.77 18.29 -5.46
C ASP A 77 23.50 17.73 -4.78
N GLY A 78 22.95 16.65 -5.32
CA GLY A 78 21.75 16.04 -4.81
C GLY A 78 21.99 14.68 -4.18
N VAL A 79 20.90 14.09 -3.67
CA VAL A 79 20.88 12.77 -3.07
C VAL A 79 19.81 11.92 -3.76
N LEU A 80 20.26 10.82 -4.34
CA LEU A 80 19.38 9.76 -4.87
C LEU A 80 19.10 8.75 -3.77
N THR A 81 17.83 8.43 -3.58
CA THR A 81 17.39 7.29 -2.76
C THR A 81 16.61 6.31 -3.63
N GLY A 82 16.73 5.02 -3.35
CA GLY A 82 15.95 3.96 -3.99
C GLY A 82 15.39 3.02 -2.94
N ASP A 83 14.14 2.61 -3.14
CA ASP A 83 13.43 1.61 -2.34
C ASP A 83 12.93 0.53 -3.31
N PHE A 84 13.54 -0.65 -3.22
CA PHE A 84 13.14 -1.84 -3.96
C PHE A 84 12.52 -2.83 -2.99
N ARG A 85 11.37 -3.41 -3.39
CA ARG A 85 10.67 -4.45 -2.62
C ARG A 85 10.14 -5.52 -3.56
N HIS A 86 10.29 -6.76 -3.14
CA HIS A 86 9.65 -7.92 -3.75
C HIS A 86 9.01 -8.76 -2.67
N TYR A 87 7.72 -9.02 -2.86
CA TYR A 87 6.91 -9.87 -2.00
C TYR A 87 6.52 -11.12 -2.77
N ASP A 88 6.56 -12.25 -2.09
CA ASP A 88 6.02 -13.53 -2.54
C ASP A 88 5.04 -14.00 -1.47
N SER A 89 3.78 -14.16 -1.84
CA SER A 89 2.68 -14.51 -0.93
C SER A 89 2.00 -15.77 -1.43
N SER A 90 1.86 -16.73 -0.55
CA SER A 90 1.17 -18.00 -0.83
C SER A 90 0.21 -18.36 0.29
N SER A 91 -0.72 -19.24 0.00
CA SER A 91 -1.68 -19.75 0.98
C SER A 91 -1.00 -20.49 2.12
N HIS A 92 -1.64 -20.42 3.29
CA HIS A 92 -1.25 -21.15 4.49
C HIS A 92 -2.49 -21.75 5.16
N GLY A 93 -2.35 -23.00 5.65
CA GLY A 93 -3.39 -23.68 6.39
C GLY A 93 -4.67 -23.88 5.56
N LYS A 94 -5.82 -23.50 6.09
CA LYS A 94 -7.13 -23.72 5.48
C LYS A 94 -7.33 -23.01 4.15
N ASN A 95 -6.74 -21.83 3.95
CA ASN A 95 -6.82 -21.12 2.67
C ASN A 95 -6.24 -21.92 1.51
N GLY A 96 -5.24 -22.79 1.76
CA GLY A 96 -4.63 -23.67 0.75
C GLY A 96 -5.45 -24.92 0.41
N SER A 97 -6.67 -25.06 0.91
CA SER A 97 -7.52 -26.23 0.66
C SER A 97 -8.92 -25.82 0.21
N PHE A 98 -9.51 -26.61 -0.70
CA PHE A 98 -10.88 -26.35 -1.15
C PHE A 98 -11.88 -26.30 0.00
N ASP A 99 -11.78 -27.26 0.94
CA ASP A 99 -12.70 -27.30 2.10
C ASP A 99 -12.56 -26.08 2.98
N GLY A 100 -11.35 -25.64 3.26
CA GLY A 100 -11.12 -24.41 4.04
C GLY A 100 -11.60 -23.16 3.33
N GLN A 101 -11.46 -23.09 2.01
CA GLN A 101 -12.03 -21.99 1.21
C GLN A 101 -13.55 -22.01 1.26
N MET A 102 -14.18 -23.19 1.19
CA MET A 102 -15.63 -23.36 1.37
C MET A 102 -16.11 -22.99 2.78
N GLU A 103 -15.26 -23.12 3.80
CA GLU A 103 -15.52 -22.62 5.15
C GLU A 103 -15.44 -21.09 5.25
N GLY A 104 -14.83 -20.40 4.27
CA GLY A 104 -14.71 -18.93 4.24
C GLY A 104 -13.31 -18.37 4.52
N TYR A 105 -12.27 -19.21 4.51
CA TYR A 105 -10.87 -18.76 4.58
C TYR A 105 -10.38 -18.29 3.20
N LEU A 106 -10.76 -17.09 2.82
CA LEU A 106 -10.61 -16.55 1.46
C LEU A 106 -9.79 -15.26 1.46
N ALA A 107 -9.02 -15.05 0.40
CA ALA A 107 -8.44 -13.76 0.05
C ALA A 107 -9.15 -13.14 -1.15
N SER A 108 -9.08 -11.81 -1.32
CA SER A 108 -9.58 -11.15 -2.52
C SER A 108 -8.66 -11.37 -3.71
N GLY A 109 -9.23 -11.32 -4.92
CA GLY A 109 -8.47 -11.53 -6.14
C GLY A 109 -9.35 -11.68 -7.37
N TYR A 110 -8.73 -12.07 -8.49
CA TYR A 110 -9.38 -12.37 -9.75
C TYR A 110 -9.26 -13.86 -10.07
N TYR A 111 -10.27 -14.63 -9.71
CA TYR A 111 -10.30 -16.08 -9.88
C TYR A 111 -11.16 -16.45 -11.09
N SER A 112 -10.69 -16.11 -12.30
CA SER A 112 -11.45 -16.26 -13.55
C SER A 112 -11.66 -17.69 -14.00
N ASN A 113 -10.83 -18.61 -13.56
CA ASN A 113 -10.83 -20.00 -14.02
C ASN A 113 -11.72 -20.92 -13.17
N GLY A 114 -12.28 -20.46 -12.05
CA GLY A 114 -13.12 -21.24 -11.14
C GLY A 114 -12.40 -22.39 -10.43
N VAL A 115 -11.08 -22.51 -10.57
CA VAL A 115 -10.29 -23.60 -9.99
C VAL A 115 -9.83 -23.26 -8.58
N THR A 116 -9.55 -22.02 -8.31
CA THR A 116 -9.18 -21.51 -6.99
C THR A 116 -10.20 -20.48 -6.54
N LEU A 117 -10.71 -20.65 -5.33
CA LEU A 117 -11.75 -19.79 -4.77
C LEU A 117 -11.17 -18.99 -3.61
N GLY A 118 -10.30 -17.99 -3.90
CA GLY A 118 -9.75 -17.13 -2.86
C GLY A 118 -8.47 -17.64 -2.21
N GLU A 119 -7.75 -18.51 -2.89
CA GLU A 119 -6.39 -18.91 -2.54
C GLU A 119 -5.44 -17.72 -2.63
N VAL A 120 -4.50 -17.60 -1.69
CA VAL A 120 -3.44 -16.61 -1.79
C VAL A 120 -2.35 -17.12 -2.71
N ASP A 121 -2.20 -16.44 -3.85
CA ASP A 121 -1.12 -16.65 -4.81
C ASP A 121 -0.83 -15.34 -5.52
N ASN A 122 0.18 -14.62 -5.03
CA ASN A 122 0.60 -13.36 -5.66
C ASN A 122 2.05 -13.02 -5.39
N GLN A 123 2.62 -12.26 -6.32
CA GLN A 123 3.91 -11.61 -6.18
C GLN A 123 3.76 -10.12 -6.45
N LEU A 124 4.41 -9.29 -5.64
CA LEU A 124 4.48 -7.86 -5.85
C LEU A 124 5.93 -7.42 -5.94
N THR A 125 6.29 -6.81 -7.07
CA THR A 125 7.60 -6.18 -7.24
C THR A 125 7.42 -4.68 -7.40
N SER A 126 8.15 -3.90 -6.62
CA SER A 126 8.12 -2.43 -6.71
C SER A 126 9.50 -1.81 -6.59
N ALA A 127 9.67 -0.67 -7.27
CA ALA A 127 10.83 0.19 -7.14
C ALA A 127 10.38 1.65 -7.11
N LEU A 128 10.88 2.42 -6.16
CA LEU A 128 10.66 3.86 -6.05
C LEU A 128 12.01 4.56 -5.89
N PHE A 129 12.32 5.43 -6.83
CA PHE A 129 13.50 6.29 -6.78
C PHE A 129 13.09 7.72 -6.47
N SER A 130 13.86 8.40 -5.61
CA SER A 130 13.66 9.80 -5.30
C SER A 130 15.00 10.55 -5.36
N TYR A 131 15.01 11.70 -6.03
CA TYR A 131 16.17 12.56 -6.11
C TYR A 131 15.88 13.92 -5.47
N LYS A 132 16.59 14.20 -4.38
CA LYS A 132 16.52 15.50 -3.69
C LYS A 132 17.64 16.40 -4.16
N TYR A 133 17.28 17.56 -4.72
CA TYR A 133 18.21 18.61 -5.14
C TYR A 133 17.72 19.97 -4.63
N GLY A 134 18.51 20.59 -3.75
CA GLY A 134 18.09 21.82 -3.08
C GLY A 134 16.75 21.64 -2.37
N PRO A 135 15.77 22.55 -2.60
CA PRO A 135 14.42 22.45 -2.00
C PRO A 135 13.51 21.44 -2.70
N HIS A 136 13.92 20.91 -3.86
CA HIS A 136 13.10 20.02 -4.68
C HIS A 136 13.33 18.55 -4.36
N THR A 137 12.28 17.75 -4.40
CA THR A 137 12.34 16.30 -4.37
C THR A 137 11.50 15.76 -5.52
N TYR A 138 12.11 14.97 -6.39
CA TYR A 138 11.47 14.30 -7.53
C TYR A 138 11.42 12.81 -7.25
N GLY A 139 10.31 12.16 -7.55
CA GLY A 139 10.13 10.72 -7.38
C GLY A 139 9.57 10.07 -8.62
N LEU A 140 10.07 8.88 -8.94
CA LEU A 140 9.55 8.01 -9.99
C LEU A 140 9.54 6.58 -9.49
N GLY A 141 8.41 5.89 -9.64
CA GLY A 141 8.29 4.51 -9.21
C GLY A 141 7.44 3.67 -10.15
N TYR A 142 7.64 2.36 -10.03
CA TYR A 142 6.87 1.36 -10.73
C TYR A 142 6.58 0.19 -9.79
N GLN A 143 5.37 -0.37 -9.91
CA GLN A 143 4.94 -1.55 -9.19
C GLN A 143 4.21 -2.49 -10.13
N HIS A 144 4.42 -3.78 -9.95
CA HIS A 144 3.75 -4.85 -10.68
C HIS A 144 3.24 -5.92 -9.71
N MET A 145 1.96 -6.23 -9.81
CA MET A 145 1.31 -7.37 -9.19
C MET A 145 1.21 -8.51 -10.19
N GLU A 146 1.62 -9.68 -9.80
CA GLU A 146 1.45 -10.94 -10.53
C GLU A 146 0.63 -11.91 -9.69
N GLY A 147 -0.03 -12.88 -10.34
CA GLY A 147 -0.90 -13.86 -9.68
C GLY A 147 -2.37 -13.45 -9.67
N ASP A 148 -3.19 -14.34 -9.10
CA ASP A 148 -4.66 -14.24 -9.14
C ASP A 148 -5.25 -13.59 -7.88
N SER A 149 -4.52 -13.55 -6.77
CA SER A 149 -4.95 -12.85 -5.56
C SER A 149 -4.46 -11.41 -5.53
N ASP A 150 -5.22 -10.54 -4.88
CA ASP A 150 -4.79 -9.20 -4.50
C ASP A 150 -3.67 -9.30 -3.45
N PHE A 151 -2.85 -8.26 -3.32
CA PHE A 151 -1.82 -8.21 -2.29
C PHE A 151 -2.44 -8.35 -0.89
N VAL A 152 -1.83 -9.20 -0.08
CA VAL A 152 -2.30 -9.50 1.28
C VAL A 152 -1.48 -8.78 2.35
N TRP A 153 -2.16 -8.29 3.39
CA TRP A 153 -1.55 -7.75 4.60
C TRP A 153 -2.50 -7.91 5.79
N PRO A 154 -2.02 -7.80 7.05
CA PRO A 154 -2.92 -7.84 8.20
C PRO A 154 -3.88 -6.66 8.15
N ASN A 155 -5.17 -6.94 8.03
CA ASN A 155 -6.21 -5.93 8.06
C ASN A 155 -6.93 -5.98 9.42
N GLN A 156 -6.69 -4.98 10.25
CA GLN A 156 -7.30 -4.85 11.58
C GLN A 156 -8.46 -3.86 11.63
N GLY A 157 -8.98 -3.46 10.47
CA GLY A 157 -10.02 -2.45 10.33
C GLY A 157 -9.52 -1.17 9.66
N ASP A 158 -10.24 -0.08 9.86
CA ASP A 158 -9.89 1.20 9.25
C ASP A 158 -8.52 1.69 9.75
N GLY A 159 -7.67 2.12 8.83
CA GLY A 159 -6.35 2.68 9.12
C GLY A 159 -5.18 1.70 9.04
N SER A 160 -5.40 0.42 8.70
CA SER A 160 -4.27 -0.47 8.41
C SER A 160 -3.57 -0.07 7.11
N ILE A 161 -2.24 0.03 7.17
CA ILE A 161 -1.39 0.43 6.05
C ILE A 161 -0.76 -0.81 5.44
N ALA A 162 -0.91 -0.99 4.12
CA ALA A 162 -0.18 -2.03 3.41
C ALA A 162 1.30 -1.63 3.28
N PRO A 163 2.24 -2.54 3.51
CA PRO A 163 3.67 -2.22 3.50
C PRO A 163 4.23 -2.08 2.07
N ILE A 164 3.53 -1.37 1.19
CA ILE A 164 3.87 -1.16 -0.22
C ILE A 164 4.04 0.33 -0.54
N THR A 165 4.79 0.64 -1.60
CA THR A 165 5.10 2.04 -1.95
C THR A 165 3.93 2.79 -2.58
N SER A 166 2.92 2.07 -3.03
CA SER A 166 1.71 2.61 -3.67
C SER A 166 0.52 2.76 -2.73
N ASP A 167 0.64 2.38 -1.45
CA ASP A 167 -0.42 2.64 -0.46
C ASP A 167 -0.47 4.13 -0.14
N ILE A 168 -1.52 4.77 -0.61
CA ILE A 168 -1.75 6.21 -0.48
C ILE A 168 -3.18 6.47 -0.03
N GLN A 169 -3.48 7.72 0.32
CA GLN A 169 -4.69 8.16 1.02
C GLN A 169 -6.00 7.50 0.54
N VAL A 170 -6.21 7.35 -0.77
CA VAL A 170 -7.51 6.96 -1.34
C VAL A 170 -7.47 5.64 -2.13
N ASN A 171 -6.30 5.04 -2.35
CA ASN A 171 -6.16 3.75 -3.03
C ASN A 171 -4.81 3.10 -2.73
N LYS A 172 -4.71 1.78 -2.90
CA LYS A 172 -3.49 1.01 -2.64
C LYS A 172 -2.79 0.51 -3.91
N PHE A 173 -3.49 0.44 -5.04
CA PHE A 173 -2.97 -0.12 -6.31
C PHE A 173 -2.36 -1.51 -6.13
N ALA A 174 -3.11 -2.39 -5.51
CA ALA A 174 -2.64 -3.70 -5.06
C ALA A 174 -3.52 -4.85 -5.54
N ARG A 175 -4.23 -4.66 -6.68
CA ARG A 175 -5.11 -5.67 -7.26
C ARG A 175 -4.34 -6.66 -8.10
N ALA A 176 -4.88 -7.87 -8.24
CA ALA A 176 -4.35 -8.91 -9.12
C ALA A 176 -4.04 -8.36 -10.51
N GLY A 177 -2.85 -8.64 -11.04
CA GLY A 177 -2.38 -8.23 -12.36
C GLY A 177 -2.07 -6.73 -12.54
N GLU A 178 -2.22 -5.91 -11.52
CA GLU A 178 -2.11 -4.46 -11.64
C GLU A 178 -0.68 -3.98 -11.82
N ARG A 179 -0.50 -3.04 -12.76
CA ARG A 179 0.77 -2.36 -13.06
C ARG A 179 0.62 -0.89 -12.80
N THR A 180 1.43 -0.35 -11.89
CA THR A 180 1.27 1.02 -11.39
C THR A 180 2.54 1.84 -11.58
N TRP A 181 2.41 2.96 -12.29
CA TRP A 181 3.41 4.01 -12.35
C TRP A 181 3.10 5.08 -11.31
N GLN A 182 4.13 5.64 -10.71
CA GLN A 182 4.00 6.74 -9.77
C GLN A 182 5.02 7.84 -10.05
N VAL A 183 4.55 9.08 -10.00
CA VAL A 183 5.35 10.30 -10.06
C VAL A 183 5.11 11.09 -8.80
N ARG A 184 6.16 11.60 -8.19
CA ARG A 184 6.10 12.39 -6.96
C ARG A 184 6.92 13.66 -7.11
N TYR A 185 6.44 14.75 -6.52
CA TYR A 185 7.16 15.99 -6.43
C TYR A 185 6.96 16.61 -5.05
N GLY A 186 8.05 17.10 -4.46
CA GLY A 186 8.04 17.81 -3.20
C GLY A 186 8.82 19.13 -3.29
N TYR A 187 8.39 20.13 -2.53
CA TYR A 187 9.07 21.42 -2.40
C TYR A 187 9.12 21.87 -0.95
N ASP A 188 10.32 22.24 -0.48
CA ASP A 188 10.57 22.81 0.84
C ASP A 188 10.67 24.34 0.74
N PHE A 189 9.67 25.04 1.29
CA PHE A 189 9.59 26.51 1.24
C PHE A 189 10.58 27.22 2.18
N ALA A 190 11.39 26.51 2.94
CA ALA A 190 12.48 27.11 3.69
C ALA A 190 13.42 27.91 2.78
N ALA A 191 13.63 27.45 1.54
CA ALA A 191 14.42 28.16 0.52
C ALA A 191 13.79 29.51 0.09
N MET A 192 12.50 29.72 0.33
CA MET A 192 11.76 30.95 0.06
C MET A 192 11.50 31.78 1.35
N GLY A 193 12.16 31.45 2.46
CA GLY A 193 12.01 32.15 3.75
C GLY A 193 10.80 31.70 4.58
N VAL A 194 10.14 30.61 4.24
CA VAL A 194 9.01 30.03 5.00
C VAL A 194 9.40 28.65 5.55
N PRO A 195 10.31 28.56 6.54
CA PRO A 195 10.74 27.30 7.10
C PRO A 195 9.55 26.60 7.78
N GLY A 196 9.50 25.26 7.59
CA GLY A 196 8.42 24.42 8.12
C GLY A 196 7.25 24.22 7.16
N LEU A 197 7.14 25.01 6.08
CA LEU A 197 6.15 24.78 5.03
C LEU A 197 6.71 23.86 3.97
N ASN A 198 5.98 22.77 3.68
CA ASN A 198 6.28 21.79 2.64
C ASN A 198 5.07 21.56 1.77
N PHE A 199 5.30 21.39 0.48
CA PHE A 199 4.30 20.97 -0.50
C PHE A 199 4.68 19.60 -1.07
N ASN A 200 3.69 18.74 -1.29
CA ASN A 200 3.87 17.48 -1.98
C ASN A 200 2.75 17.26 -2.99
N TRP A 201 3.11 16.74 -4.14
CA TRP A 201 2.20 16.27 -5.16
C TRP A 201 2.57 14.83 -5.54
N ILE A 202 1.56 13.96 -5.59
CA ILE A 202 1.71 12.53 -5.91
C ILE A 202 0.69 12.19 -6.98
N TYR A 203 1.13 11.51 -8.02
CA TYR A 203 0.27 10.97 -9.05
C TYR A 203 0.60 9.49 -9.28
N LEU A 204 -0.42 8.64 -9.19
CA LEU A 204 -0.34 7.21 -9.50
C LEU A 204 -1.33 6.86 -10.60
N LYS A 205 -0.89 5.95 -11.48
CA LYS A 205 -1.73 5.39 -12.53
C LYS A 205 -1.52 3.88 -12.59
N GLY A 206 -2.57 3.16 -12.18
CA GLY A 206 -2.70 1.73 -12.30
C GLY A 206 -3.35 1.34 -13.63
N SER A 207 -2.93 0.24 -14.17
CA SER A 207 -3.48 -0.40 -15.38
C SER A 207 -3.46 -1.90 -15.21
N ASN A 208 -4.26 -2.60 -15.99
CA ASN A 208 -4.35 -4.05 -15.96
C ASN A 208 -4.82 -4.64 -14.60
N ALA A 209 -5.55 -3.86 -13.80
CA ALA A 209 -6.25 -4.41 -12.64
C ALA A 209 -7.32 -5.39 -13.15
N LEU A 210 -7.16 -6.68 -12.83
CA LEU A 210 -8.00 -7.74 -13.36
C LEU A 210 -9.40 -7.69 -12.75
N SER A 211 -10.41 -7.84 -13.58
CA SER A 211 -11.82 -7.94 -13.17
C SER A 211 -12.61 -8.83 -14.14
N VAL A 212 -13.81 -9.25 -13.73
CA VAL A 212 -14.73 -10.04 -14.58
C VAL A 212 -15.13 -9.33 -15.87
N GLU A 213 -15.01 -8.01 -15.90
CA GLU A 213 -15.28 -7.19 -17.10
C GLU A 213 -14.01 -6.88 -17.90
N GLY A 214 -12.91 -7.60 -17.64
CA GLY A 214 -11.59 -7.39 -18.24
C GLY A 214 -10.71 -6.43 -17.45
N ALA A 215 -9.54 -6.13 -17.98
CA ALA A 215 -8.54 -5.28 -17.34
C ALA A 215 -9.02 -3.83 -17.19
N LYS A 216 -8.87 -3.28 -16.00
CA LYS A 216 -9.31 -1.93 -15.63
C LYS A 216 -8.14 -1.01 -15.30
N ARG A 217 -8.45 0.29 -15.20
CA ARG A 217 -7.50 1.34 -14.88
C ARG A 217 -7.97 2.13 -13.67
N GLU A 218 -7.01 2.56 -12.89
CA GLU A 218 -7.24 3.45 -11.75
C GLU A 218 -6.18 4.57 -11.79
N GLN A 219 -6.53 5.74 -11.30
CA GLN A 219 -5.56 6.84 -11.14
C GLN A 219 -5.88 7.62 -9.88
N VAL A 220 -4.84 8.06 -9.21
CA VAL A 220 -4.94 8.91 -8.02
C VAL A 220 -4.03 10.11 -8.18
N GLN A 221 -4.52 11.26 -7.75
CA GLN A 221 -3.74 12.46 -7.54
C GLN A 221 -3.91 12.89 -6.09
N ILE A 222 -2.80 13.19 -5.41
CA ILE A 222 -2.81 13.77 -4.06
C ILE A 222 -2.03 15.07 -4.09
N VAL A 223 -2.62 16.09 -3.48
CA VAL A 223 -1.96 17.37 -3.17
C VAL A 223 -1.92 17.52 -1.66
N SER A 224 -0.75 17.78 -1.11
CA SER A 224 -0.55 17.95 0.33
C SER A 224 0.22 19.24 0.62
N ALA A 225 -0.18 19.93 1.68
CA ALA A 225 0.59 21.01 2.27
C ALA A 225 0.74 20.76 3.77
N THR A 226 1.95 20.85 4.29
CA THR A 226 2.23 20.68 5.72
C THR A 226 2.99 21.89 6.21
N TYR A 227 2.53 22.47 7.32
CA TYR A 227 3.24 23.54 8.02
C TYR A 227 3.52 23.13 9.47
N VAL A 228 4.78 23.16 9.86
CA VAL A 228 5.23 22.91 11.23
C VAL A 228 5.70 24.22 11.84
N VAL A 229 5.09 24.63 12.95
CA VAL A 229 5.44 25.85 13.66
C VAL A 229 6.90 25.81 14.10
N GLN A 230 7.68 26.81 13.66
CA GLN A 230 9.09 26.99 13.95
C GLN A 230 9.31 27.96 15.12
N GLY A 231 10.54 28.03 15.63
CA GLY A 231 10.95 29.04 16.63
C GLY A 231 10.81 28.59 18.07
N GLY A 232 10.97 29.53 19.00
CA GLY A 232 11.03 29.30 20.45
C GLY A 232 9.68 29.43 21.18
N SER A 233 8.56 29.45 20.50
CA SER A 233 7.24 29.56 21.13
C SER A 233 6.78 28.27 21.81
N ALA A 234 5.82 28.36 22.72
CA ALA A 234 5.17 27.20 23.34
C ALA A 234 4.48 26.28 22.30
N LEU A 235 4.22 26.77 21.09
CA LEU A 235 3.60 26.04 19.99
C LEU A 235 4.63 25.43 19.02
N LYS A 236 5.93 25.48 19.32
CA LYS A 236 6.95 24.85 18.48
C LYS A 236 6.66 23.37 18.31
N GLY A 237 6.64 22.92 17.04
CA GLY A 237 6.31 21.53 16.68
C GLY A 237 4.82 21.27 16.44
N LEU A 238 3.93 22.23 16.69
CA LEU A 238 2.54 22.15 16.25
C LEU A 238 2.51 22.05 14.71
N SER A 239 1.88 21.02 14.20
CA SER A 239 1.81 20.72 12.77
C SER A 239 0.37 20.85 12.25
N PHE A 240 0.24 21.47 11.11
CA PHE A 240 -1.00 21.53 10.33
C PHE A 240 -0.76 20.86 8.99
N ARG A 241 -1.58 19.88 8.64
CA ARG A 241 -1.49 19.18 7.38
C ARG A 241 -2.84 19.19 6.67
N PHE A 242 -2.81 19.60 5.42
CA PHE A 242 -3.91 19.51 4.49
C PHE A 242 -3.57 18.49 3.41
N ASP A 243 -4.47 17.54 3.16
CA ASP A 243 -4.36 16.57 2.06
C ASP A 243 -5.65 16.57 1.26
N GLN A 244 -5.54 16.58 -0.06
CA GLN A 244 -6.65 16.33 -0.96
C GLN A 244 -6.27 15.22 -1.93
N GLY A 245 -6.96 14.08 -1.84
CA GLY A 245 -6.81 12.94 -2.71
C GLY A 245 -8.01 12.79 -3.64
N THR A 246 -7.75 12.59 -4.93
CA THR A 246 -8.79 12.31 -5.93
C THR A 246 -8.49 10.99 -6.60
N LEU A 247 -9.43 10.05 -6.52
CA LEU A 247 -9.43 8.76 -7.21
C LEU A 247 -10.36 8.82 -8.41
N LYS A 248 -9.89 8.36 -9.56
CA LYS A 248 -10.70 7.97 -10.72
C LYS A 248 -10.46 6.51 -11.02
N THR A 249 -11.54 5.73 -11.15
CA THR A 249 -11.46 4.29 -11.30
C THR A 249 -12.45 3.76 -12.31
N GLN A 250 -12.02 2.75 -13.07
CA GLN A 250 -12.88 1.96 -13.94
C GLN A 250 -13.24 0.61 -13.31
N PHE A 251 -12.73 0.34 -12.10
CA PHE A 251 -12.92 -0.96 -11.46
C PHE A 251 -14.40 -1.13 -11.05
N PRO A 252 -15.02 -2.28 -11.42
CA PRO A 252 -16.43 -2.50 -11.17
C PRO A 252 -16.77 -2.31 -9.68
N GLY A 253 -17.77 -1.49 -9.42
CA GLY A 253 -18.29 -1.18 -8.09
C GLY A 253 -17.45 -0.26 -7.23
N ALA A 254 -16.23 0.09 -7.63
CA ALA A 254 -15.54 1.23 -7.07
C ALA A 254 -16.13 2.54 -7.65
N ARG A 255 -15.95 3.66 -6.96
CA ARG A 255 -16.46 4.96 -7.36
C ARG A 255 -15.33 5.98 -7.43
N ASP A 256 -15.44 6.90 -8.36
CA ASP A 256 -14.66 8.13 -8.32
C ASP A 256 -14.91 8.83 -6.99
N MET A 257 -13.84 9.28 -6.36
CA MET A 257 -13.88 9.82 -5.01
C MET A 257 -12.91 10.99 -4.87
N THR A 258 -13.31 12.01 -4.14
CA THR A 258 -12.40 13.04 -3.62
C THR A 258 -12.50 13.05 -2.11
N GLU A 259 -11.36 12.94 -1.46
CA GLU A 259 -11.25 12.99 -0.01
C GLU A 259 -10.34 14.15 0.40
N THR A 260 -10.81 14.94 1.35
CA THR A 260 -10.03 16.03 1.95
C THR A 260 -9.81 15.75 3.42
N ARG A 261 -8.56 15.82 3.87
CA ARG A 261 -8.18 15.65 5.28
C ARG A 261 -7.51 16.91 5.79
N LEU A 262 -7.88 17.33 6.99
CA LEU A 262 -7.15 18.34 7.76
C LEU A 262 -6.68 17.67 9.05
N THR A 263 -5.38 17.64 9.26
CA THR A 263 -4.77 17.05 10.45
C THR A 263 -4.04 18.13 11.24
N ILE A 264 -4.29 18.17 12.54
CA ILE A 264 -3.56 19.00 13.49
C ILE A 264 -2.88 18.05 14.47
N GLU A 265 -1.57 18.17 14.59
CA GLU A 265 -0.76 17.32 15.47
C GLU A 265 0.16 18.17 16.33
N TYR A 266 0.21 17.85 17.62
CA TYR A 266 1.12 18.48 18.55
C TYR A 266 1.70 17.44 19.51
N SER A 267 3.02 17.31 19.50
CA SER A 267 3.74 16.39 20.39
C SER A 267 4.31 17.16 21.59
N VAL A 268 3.83 16.81 22.77
CA VAL A 268 4.34 17.37 24.04
C VAL A 268 5.27 16.34 24.67
N PRO A 269 6.56 16.67 24.93
CA PRO A 269 7.41 15.79 25.68
C PRO A 269 6.89 15.74 27.14
N LEU A 270 6.50 14.56 27.59
CA LEU A 270 6.25 14.32 29.01
C LEU A 270 7.59 14.04 29.67
N LEU A 271 7.98 14.88 30.61
CA LEU A 271 9.18 14.74 31.46
C LEU A 271 9.00 13.58 32.43
#